data_6ec7163e7127c4f9c886ec85241b7a7e
#
_entry.id   6ec7163e7127c4f9c886ec85241b7a7e
#
_cell.length_a   1.000
_cell.length_b   1.000
_cell.length_c   1.000
_cell.angle_alpha   90.00
_cell.angle_beta   90.00
_cell.angle_gamma   90.00
#
_symmetry.space_group_name_H-M   'P 1'
#
loop_
_entity.id
_entity.type
_entity.pdbx_description
1 polymer ?
#
loop_
_entity_poly.entity_id
_entity_poly.type
_entity_poly.pdbx_seq_one_letter_code
_entity_poly.pdbx_strand_id
1 'polypeptide(L)'
;MDKARVVIADDHVLVREGLRKLLELDSNIEVIDEVGDGQGAINIARKEKPDIIIMDVNMPGTDGIVATRVIKRELPLVRIIALTVYEGEEVVDMVKAGASAYILKDVAGSELVDTIHRVMNGEVVIYPRVANRLVRELRQSENRKSEIRLTKRERDVLSLLVKGNTNKEMAEVMFISEKTVKNHLTSIFRKLGVKDRTHAAIFALKNRIVSEE
;
A
#
# COMPACT_ATOMS: atom_id res chain seq x y z
N MET A 1 -14.17 -6.89 -30.09
CA MET A 1 -13.86 -6.36 -28.74
C MET A 1 -12.72 -5.36 -28.91
N ASP A 2 -12.77 -4.23 -28.23
CA ASP A 2 -11.65 -3.31 -28.26
C ASP A 2 -10.45 -3.95 -27.56
N LYS A 3 -9.23 -3.68 -28.08
CA LYS A 3 -8.00 -4.20 -27.50
C LYS A 3 -7.77 -3.61 -26.10
N ALA A 4 -7.21 -4.41 -25.20
CA ALA A 4 -6.77 -3.93 -23.91
C ALA A 4 -5.58 -2.97 -24.08
N ARG A 5 -5.75 -1.71 -23.71
CA ARG A 5 -4.72 -0.66 -23.80
C ARG A 5 -3.80 -0.75 -22.58
N VAL A 6 -2.55 -1.15 -22.80
CA VAL A 6 -1.57 -1.45 -21.77
C VAL A 6 -0.42 -0.44 -21.78
N VAL A 7 -0.02 0.03 -20.61
CA VAL A 7 1.22 0.79 -20.39
C VAL A 7 2.18 -0.09 -19.59
N ILE A 8 3.48 -0.03 -19.92
CA ILE A 8 4.54 -0.73 -19.19
C ILE A 8 5.37 0.30 -18.43
N ALA A 9 5.48 0.15 -17.12
CA ALA A 9 6.29 0.97 -16.23
C ALA A 9 7.34 0.11 -15.53
N ASP A 10 8.59 0.20 -15.95
CA ASP A 10 9.74 -0.55 -15.43
C ASP A 10 11.02 0.26 -15.70
N ASP A 11 11.95 0.33 -14.77
CA ASP A 11 13.19 1.11 -14.97
C ASP A 11 14.21 0.38 -15.88
N HIS A 12 14.06 -0.93 -16.09
CA HIS A 12 14.92 -1.74 -16.94
C HIS A 12 14.46 -1.75 -18.40
N VAL A 13 15.21 -1.13 -19.29
CA VAL A 13 14.90 -1.03 -20.74
C VAL A 13 14.66 -2.39 -21.37
N LEU A 14 15.55 -3.37 -21.12
CA LEU A 14 15.42 -4.72 -21.70
C LEU A 14 14.16 -5.45 -21.23
N VAL A 15 13.71 -5.20 -20.01
CA VAL A 15 12.45 -5.78 -19.48
C VAL A 15 11.27 -5.18 -20.25
N ARG A 16 11.22 -3.86 -20.40
CA ARG A 16 10.17 -3.19 -21.16
C ARG A 16 10.08 -3.70 -22.59
N GLU A 17 11.22 -3.75 -23.31
CA GLU A 17 11.27 -4.26 -24.68
C GLU A 17 10.82 -5.72 -24.78
N GLY A 18 11.22 -6.56 -23.80
CA GLY A 18 10.82 -7.96 -23.75
C GLY A 18 9.31 -8.11 -23.49
N LEU A 19 8.76 -7.35 -22.54
CA LEU A 19 7.33 -7.33 -22.24
C LEU A 19 6.52 -6.83 -23.44
N ARG A 20 6.95 -5.75 -24.11
CA ARG A 20 6.29 -5.26 -25.32
C ARG A 20 6.19 -6.35 -26.39
N LYS A 21 7.32 -6.96 -26.74
CA LYS A 21 7.34 -8.03 -27.75
C LYS A 21 6.45 -9.21 -27.38
N LEU A 22 6.43 -9.58 -26.11
CA LEU A 22 5.58 -10.64 -25.60
C LEU A 22 4.09 -10.30 -25.75
N LEU A 23 3.70 -9.11 -25.31
CA LEU A 23 2.31 -8.68 -25.32
C LEU A 23 1.76 -8.45 -26.71
N GLU A 24 2.58 -7.97 -27.63
CA GLU A 24 2.23 -7.78 -29.05
C GLU A 24 1.95 -9.10 -29.81
N LEU A 25 2.30 -10.25 -29.24
CA LEU A 25 1.90 -11.56 -29.77
C LEU A 25 0.40 -11.85 -29.59
N ASP A 26 -0.26 -11.19 -28.63
CA ASP A 26 -1.71 -11.31 -28.45
C ASP A 26 -2.44 -10.17 -29.16
N SER A 27 -3.27 -10.54 -30.12
CA SER A 27 -4.02 -9.59 -30.95
C SER A 27 -5.04 -8.74 -30.18
N ASN A 28 -5.39 -9.12 -28.95
CA ASN A 28 -6.33 -8.42 -28.07
C ASN A 28 -5.64 -7.43 -27.13
N ILE A 29 -4.30 -7.34 -27.16
CA ILE A 29 -3.52 -6.42 -26.33
C ILE A 29 -2.85 -5.37 -27.23
N GLU A 30 -2.81 -4.14 -26.75
CA GLU A 30 -2.10 -3.03 -27.40
C GLU A 30 -1.23 -2.32 -26.35
N VAL A 31 0.09 -2.36 -26.54
CA VAL A 31 1.00 -1.59 -25.68
C VAL A 31 1.07 -0.16 -26.24
N ILE A 32 0.40 0.76 -25.56
CA ILE A 32 0.25 2.14 -26.01
C ILE A 32 1.42 3.04 -25.61
N ASP A 33 2.13 2.73 -24.50
CA ASP A 33 3.29 3.51 -24.06
C ASP A 33 4.18 2.72 -23.09
N GLU A 34 5.40 3.23 -22.90
CA GLU A 34 6.39 2.70 -21.94
C GLU A 34 7.05 3.83 -21.17
N VAL A 35 7.27 3.63 -19.88
CA VAL A 35 7.92 4.61 -18.99
C VAL A 35 8.91 3.93 -18.06
N GLY A 36 9.94 4.66 -17.61
CA GLY A 36 11.02 4.12 -16.77
C GLY A 36 10.90 4.48 -15.30
N ASP A 37 9.85 5.17 -14.85
CA ASP A 37 9.66 5.57 -13.47
C ASP A 37 8.18 5.79 -13.12
N GLY A 38 7.89 5.85 -11.82
CA GLY A 38 6.52 5.99 -11.33
C GLY A 38 5.89 7.35 -11.65
N GLN A 39 6.67 8.43 -11.77
CA GLN A 39 6.14 9.74 -12.15
C GLN A 39 5.69 9.73 -13.61
N GLY A 40 6.46 9.10 -14.49
CA GLY A 40 6.10 8.85 -15.87
C GLY A 40 4.80 8.04 -15.96
N ALA A 41 4.67 6.99 -15.15
CA ALA A 41 3.45 6.17 -15.09
C ALA A 41 2.21 6.98 -14.67
N ILE A 42 2.33 7.87 -13.69
CA ILE A 42 1.25 8.78 -13.28
C ILE A 42 0.86 9.72 -14.42
N ASN A 43 1.85 10.33 -15.08
CA ASN A 43 1.61 11.29 -16.15
C ASN A 43 0.92 10.65 -17.36
N ILE A 44 1.39 9.46 -17.77
CA ILE A 44 0.81 8.71 -18.89
C ILE A 44 -0.61 8.20 -18.54
N ALA A 45 -0.82 7.75 -17.30
CA ALA A 45 -2.14 7.33 -16.84
C ALA A 45 -3.19 8.45 -16.95
N ARG A 46 -2.81 9.67 -16.58
CA ARG A 46 -3.69 10.86 -16.70
C ARG A 46 -4.01 11.22 -18.14
N LYS A 47 -2.99 11.14 -19.01
CA LYS A 47 -3.08 11.53 -20.42
C LYS A 47 -3.85 10.51 -21.23
N GLU A 48 -3.44 9.25 -21.16
CA GLU A 48 -3.90 8.18 -22.04
C GLU A 48 -5.05 7.36 -21.47
N LYS A 49 -5.26 7.37 -20.14
CA LYS A 49 -6.27 6.58 -19.42
C LYS A 49 -6.27 5.11 -19.90
N PRO A 50 -5.17 4.39 -19.74
CA PRO A 50 -5.06 3.00 -20.16
C PRO A 50 -6.03 2.11 -19.38
N ASP A 51 -6.31 0.92 -19.91
CA ASP A 51 -7.08 -0.11 -19.19
C ASP A 51 -6.23 -0.75 -18.09
N ILE A 52 -4.95 -0.99 -18.41
CA ILE A 52 -3.99 -1.66 -17.52
C ILE A 52 -2.65 -0.92 -17.53
N ILE A 53 -2.01 -0.87 -16.37
CA ILE A 53 -0.59 -0.53 -16.22
C ILE A 53 0.12 -1.72 -15.60
N ILE A 54 1.11 -2.28 -16.30
CA ILE A 54 2.07 -3.22 -15.73
C ILE A 54 3.11 -2.36 -15.02
N MET A 55 3.21 -2.50 -13.71
CA MET A 55 3.96 -1.60 -12.84
C MET A 55 5.06 -2.35 -12.10
N ASP A 56 6.32 -2.03 -12.38
CA ASP A 56 7.38 -2.47 -11.49
C ASP A 56 7.22 -1.80 -10.12
N VAL A 57 7.49 -2.56 -9.08
CA VAL A 57 7.38 -2.08 -7.69
C VAL A 57 8.55 -1.15 -7.37
N ASN A 58 9.76 -1.54 -7.77
CA ASN A 58 10.99 -0.84 -7.40
C ASN A 58 11.53 -0.02 -8.57
N MET A 59 11.15 1.23 -8.64
CA MET A 59 11.66 2.18 -9.63
C MET A 59 12.33 3.38 -8.93
N PRO A 60 13.33 4.02 -9.55
CA PRO A 60 13.99 5.19 -8.99
C PRO A 60 13.04 6.39 -8.89
N GLY A 61 13.25 7.25 -7.89
CA GLY A 61 12.44 8.44 -7.67
C GLY A 61 11.08 8.13 -7.07
N THR A 62 10.03 8.07 -7.89
CA THR A 62 8.69 7.64 -7.47
C THR A 62 8.55 6.15 -7.68
N ASP A 63 8.48 5.38 -6.59
CA ASP A 63 8.29 3.92 -6.66
C ASP A 63 6.88 3.53 -7.16
N GLY A 64 6.74 2.26 -7.57
CA GLY A 64 5.49 1.73 -8.10
C GLY A 64 4.34 1.71 -7.10
N ILE A 65 4.61 1.61 -5.79
CA ILE A 65 3.58 1.63 -4.73
C ILE A 65 2.98 3.03 -4.62
N VAL A 66 3.82 4.05 -4.58
CA VAL A 66 3.39 5.46 -4.55
C VAL A 66 2.62 5.80 -5.83
N ALA A 67 3.16 5.42 -6.99
CA ALA A 67 2.51 5.63 -8.29
C ALA A 67 1.13 4.96 -8.34
N THR A 68 1.04 3.70 -7.92
CA THR A 68 -0.24 2.95 -7.86
C THR A 68 -1.26 3.65 -6.97
N ARG A 69 -0.86 4.09 -5.78
CA ARG A 69 -1.75 4.80 -4.86
C ARG A 69 -2.31 6.09 -5.45
N VAL A 70 -1.47 6.87 -6.14
CA VAL A 70 -1.89 8.11 -6.82
C VAL A 70 -2.85 7.80 -7.96
N ILE A 71 -2.48 6.85 -8.84
CA ILE A 71 -3.29 6.47 -10.00
C ILE A 71 -4.65 5.92 -9.55
N LYS A 72 -4.69 5.02 -8.58
CA LYS A 72 -5.95 4.43 -8.08
C LYS A 72 -6.87 5.45 -7.41
N ARG A 73 -6.31 6.49 -6.77
CA ARG A 73 -7.10 7.58 -6.19
C ARG A 73 -7.72 8.47 -7.27
N GLU A 74 -6.98 8.78 -8.34
CA GLU A 74 -7.42 9.71 -9.39
C GLU A 74 -8.19 9.00 -10.51
N LEU A 75 -7.81 7.77 -10.84
CA LEU A 75 -8.32 6.97 -11.93
C LEU A 75 -8.67 5.54 -11.44
N PRO A 76 -9.72 5.38 -10.65
CA PRO A 76 -10.03 4.10 -9.99
C PRO A 76 -10.31 2.95 -10.96
N LEU A 77 -10.68 3.25 -12.20
CA LEU A 77 -10.95 2.23 -13.23
C LEU A 77 -9.67 1.67 -13.88
N VAL A 78 -8.55 2.40 -13.84
CA VAL A 78 -7.27 1.89 -14.33
C VAL A 78 -6.83 0.73 -13.44
N ARG A 79 -6.56 -0.40 -14.04
CA ARG A 79 -6.11 -1.62 -13.35
C ARG A 79 -4.59 -1.64 -13.27
N ILE A 80 -4.05 -2.06 -12.15
CA ILE A 80 -2.60 -2.14 -11.95
C ILE A 80 -2.21 -3.59 -11.76
N ILE A 81 -1.29 -4.08 -12.59
CA ILE A 81 -0.64 -5.38 -12.46
C ILE A 81 0.77 -5.11 -11.94
N ALA A 82 1.03 -5.42 -10.68
CA ALA A 82 2.36 -5.32 -10.10
C ALA A 82 3.26 -6.43 -10.64
N LEU A 83 4.42 -6.05 -11.15
CA LEU A 83 5.45 -6.97 -11.65
C LEU A 83 6.75 -6.72 -10.87
N THR A 84 7.31 -7.75 -10.21
CA THR A 84 8.47 -7.58 -9.36
C THR A 84 9.34 -8.84 -9.27
N VAL A 85 10.59 -8.68 -8.89
CA VAL A 85 11.49 -9.81 -8.56
C VAL A 85 11.39 -10.22 -7.09
N TYR A 86 10.68 -9.47 -6.24
CA TYR A 86 10.65 -9.65 -4.80
C TYR A 86 9.34 -10.24 -4.29
N GLU A 87 9.45 -11.13 -3.30
CA GLU A 87 8.33 -11.67 -2.52
C GLU A 87 8.21 -10.95 -1.16
N GLY A 88 8.70 -9.69 -1.06
CA GLY A 88 8.94 -8.94 0.16
C GLY A 88 7.70 -8.30 0.82
N GLU A 89 7.94 -7.31 1.70
CA GLU A 89 6.89 -6.54 2.38
C GLU A 89 6.11 -5.66 1.40
N GLU A 90 6.70 -5.34 0.27
CA GLU A 90 6.16 -4.54 -0.83
C GLU A 90 4.85 -5.11 -1.39
N VAL A 91 4.68 -6.44 -1.34
CA VAL A 91 3.45 -7.13 -1.75
C VAL A 91 2.23 -6.56 -1.04
N VAL A 92 2.32 -6.45 0.29
CA VAL A 92 1.20 -5.99 1.13
C VAL A 92 0.89 -4.53 0.85
N ASP A 93 1.92 -3.71 0.67
CA ASP A 93 1.76 -2.29 0.40
C ASP A 93 1.22 -2.03 -1.01
N MET A 94 1.59 -2.87 -1.99
CA MET A 94 1.07 -2.80 -3.34
C MET A 94 -0.41 -3.19 -3.41
N VAL A 95 -0.82 -4.25 -2.69
CA VAL A 95 -2.23 -4.63 -2.55
C VAL A 95 -3.03 -3.54 -1.84
N LYS A 96 -2.49 -2.95 -0.76
CA LYS A 96 -3.12 -1.80 -0.06
C LYS A 96 -3.20 -0.56 -0.93
N ALA A 97 -2.27 -0.37 -1.86
CA ALA A 97 -2.30 0.71 -2.84
C ALA A 97 -3.40 0.52 -3.90
N GLY A 98 -3.95 -0.70 -4.04
CA GLY A 98 -5.06 -1.02 -4.93
C GLY A 98 -4.67 -1.76 -6.21
N ALA A 99 -3.54 -2.47 -6.23
CA ALA A 99 -3.18 -3.33 -7.35
C ALA A 99 -4.24 -4.42 -7.58
N SER A 100 -4.55 -4.70 -8.83
CA SER A 100 -5.51 -5.72 -9.27
C SER A 100 -4.88 -7.10 -9.41
N ALA A 101 -3.56 -7.14 -9.66
CA ALA A 101 -2.79 -8.37 -9.67
C ALA A 101 -1.37 -8.14 -9.16
N TYR A 102 -0.74 -9.22 -8.69
CA TYR A 102 0.65 -9.23 -8.28
C TYR A 102 1.36 -10.46 -8.85
N ILE A 103 2.38 -10.24 -9.68
CA ILE A 103 3.10 -11.25 -10.45
C ILE A 103 4.60 -11.10 -10.20
N LEU A 104 5.32 -12.23 -10.17
CA LEU A 104 6.77 -12.23 -10.14
C LEU A 104 7.35 -12.14 -11.55
N LYS A 105 8.49 -11.48 -11.73
CA LYS A 105 9.17 -11.33 -13.04
C LYS A 105 9.74 -12.66 -13.59
N ASP A 106 9.71 -13.74 -12.82
CA ASP A 106 10.15 -15.08 -13.21
C ASP A 106 9.03 -15.97 -13.77
N VAL A 107 7.80 -15.48 -13.87
CA VAL A 107 6.69 -16.24 -14.45
C VAL A 107 6.81 -16.36 -15.96
N ALA A 108 6.19 -17.41 -16.52
CA ALA A 108 6.12 -17.58 -17.96
C ALA A 108 5.31 -16.43 -18.62
N GLY A 109 5.73 -16.00 -19.80
CA GLY A 109 5.05 -14.92 -20.53
C GLY A 109 3.57 -15.19 -20.79
N SER A 110 3.20 -16.45 -21.05
CA SER A 110 1.80 -16.87 -21.22
C SER A 110 0.96 -16.61 -19.95
N GLU A 111 1.56 -16.69 -18.77
CA GLU A 111 0.90 -16.46 -17.49
C GLU A 111 0.63 -14.97 -17.26
N LEU A 112 1.51 -14.09 -17.74
CA LEU A 112 1.27 -12.64 -17.73
C LEU A 112 0.09 -12.28 -18.66
N VAL A 113 0.04 -12.84 -19.88
CA VAL A 113 -1.05 -12.62 -20.83
C VAL A 113 -2.38 -13.10 -20.26
N ASP A 114 -2.42 -14.31 -19.68
CA ASP A 114 -3.61 -14.83 -18.98
C ASP A 114 -4.06 -13.88 -17.86
N THR A 115 -3.11 -13.38 -17.07
CA THR A 115 -3.43 -12.43 -16.00
C THR A 115 -4.03 -11.14 -16.52
N ILE A 116 -3.54 -10.61 -17.64
CA ILE A 116 -4.12 -9.42 -18.29
C ILE A 116 -5.59 -9.69 -18.63
N HIS A 117 -5.89 -10.79 -19.29
CA HIS A 117 -7.28 -11.15 -19.65
C HIS A 117 -8.18 -11.30 -18.42
N ARG A 118 -7.72 -11.97 -17.38
CA ARG A 118 -8.46 -12.14 -16.13
C ARG A 118 -8.72 -10.81 -15.42
N VAL A 119 -7.71 -9.94 -15.35
CA VAL A 119 -7.84 -8.60 -14.77
C VAL A 119 -8.80 -7.74 -15.60
N MET A 120 -8.80 -7.86 -16.94
CA MET A 120 -9.77 -7.18 -17.80
C MET A 120 -11.20 -7.64 -17.51
N ASN A 121 -11.40 -8.89 -17.15
CA ASN A 121 -12.70 -9.44 -16.75
C ASN A 121 -13.09 -9.07 -15.29
N GLY A 122 -12.28 -8.28 -14.60
CA GLY A 122 -12.55 -7.81 -13.23
C GLY A 122 -12.09 -8.76 -12.12
N GLU A 123 -11.30 -9.79 -12.46
CA GLU A 123 -10.72 -10.68 -11.45
C GLU A 123 -9.55 -10.00 -10.71
N VAL A 124 -9.37 -10.37 -9.45
CA VAL A 124 -8.16 -10.08 -8.68
C VAL A 124 -7.27 -11.33 -8.72
N VAL A 125 -6.04 -11.16 -9.23
CA VAL A 125 -5.11 -12.28 -9.43
C VAL A 125 -3.94 -12.16 -8.45
N ILE A 126 -3.90 -13.06 -7.48
CA ILE A 126 -2.81 -13.13 -6.50
C ILE A 126 -2.20 -14.53 -6.56
N TYR A 127 -0.90 -14.60 -6.84
CA TYR A 127 -0.22 -15.89 -6.90
C TYR A 127 -0.13 -16.55 -5.52
N PRO A 128 -0.17 -17.89 -5.44
CA PRO A 128 -0.22 -18.62 -4.16
C PRO A 128 0.91 -18.25 -3.18
N ARG A 129 2.12 -18.00 -3.67
CA ARG A 129 3.26 -17.56 -2.85
C ARG A 129 2.98 -16.21 -2.19
N VAL A 130 2.41 -15.29 -2.95
CA VAL A 130 2.02 -13.94 -2.51
C VAL A 130 0.84 -14.01 -1.55
N ALA A 131 -0.17 -14.82 -1.83
CA ALA A 131 -1.36 -15.00 -1.01
C ALA A 131 -1.02 -15.48 0.41
N ASN A 132 -0.10 -16.44 0.54
CA ASN A 132 0.36 -16.93 1.83
C ASN A 132 0.99 -15.83 2.69
N ARG A 133 1.73 -14.91 2.07
CA ARG A 133 2.32 -13.78 2.77
C ARG A 133 1.26 -12.77 3.21
N LEU A 134 0.32 -12.41 2.33
CA LEU A 134 -0.81 -11.54 2.67
C LEU A 134 -1.59 -12.07 3.88
N VAL A 135 -1.92 -13.36 3.89
CA VAL A 135 -2.61 -14.01 5.02
C VAL A 135 -1.77 -13.92 6.30
N ARG A 136 -0.45 -14.14 6.22
CA ARG A 136 0.45 -14.03 7.37
C ARG A 136 0.49 -12.60 7.92
N GLU A 137 0.61 -11.59 7.05
CA GLU A 137 0.61 -10.18 7.44
C GLU A 137 -0.74 -9.72 8.01
N LEU A 138 -1.85 -10.18 7.44
CA LEU A 138 -3.18 -9.91 7.99
C LEU A 138 -3.31 -10.49 9.40
N ARG A 139 -2.91 -11.73 9.62
CA ARG A 139 -2.89 -12.34 10.96
C ARG A 139 -1.97 -11.60 11.93
N GLN A 140 -0.79 -11.15 11.48
CA GLN A 140 0.12 -10.38 12.32
C GLN A 140 -0.45 -8.98 12.64
N SER A 141 -1.12 -8.33 11.69
CA SER A 141 -1.77 -7.04 11.93
C SER A 141 -2.95 -7.15 12.91
N GLU A 142 -3.72 -8.23 12.84
CA GLU A 142 -4.77 -8.53 13.81
C GLU A 142 -4.18 -8.84 15.19
N ASN A 143 -3.11 -9.63 15.26
CA ASN A 143 -2.41 -9.92 16.51
C ASN A 143 -1.79 -8.65 17.10
N ARG A 144 -1.14 -7.79 16.30
CA ARG A 144 -0.63 -6.49 16.77
C ARG A 144 -1.74 -5.59 17.33
N LYS A 145 -2.93 -5.57 16.72
CA LYS A 145 -4.09 -4.85 17.25
C LYS A 145 -4.61 -5.48 18.56
N SER A 146 -4.54 -6.81 18.67
CA SER A 146 -4.95 -7.53 19.89
C SER A 146 -3.91 -7.47 21.01
N GLU A 147 -2.62 -7.29 20.70
CA GLU A 147 -1.53 -7.18 21.67
C GLU A 147 -1.39 -5.77 22.29
N ILE A 148 -1.87 -4.72 21.62
CA ILE A 148 -1.89 -3.37 22.18
C ILE A 148 -3.05 -3.26 23.18
N ARG A 149 -2.93 -3.94 24.32
CA ARG A 149 -3.89 -3.84 25.43
C ARG A 149 -3.64 -2.57 26.23
N LEU A 150 -4.15 -1.45 25.71
CA LEU A 150 -4.27 -0.25 26.55
C LEU A 150 -5.42 -0.44 27.54
N THR A 151 -5.16 -0.13 28.81
CA THR A 151 -6.22 -0.03 29.81
C THR A 151 -7.18 1.12 29.45
N LYS A 152 -8.36 1.17 30.07
CA LYS A 152 -9.30 2.27 29.85
C LYS A 152 -8.62 3.63 30.12
N ARG A 153 -7.90 3.76 31.23
CA ARG A 153 -7.17 4.99 31.61
C ARG A 153 -6.08 5.36 30.61
N GLU A 154 -5.35 4.39 30.07
CA GLU A 154 -4.34 4.66 29.02
C GLU A 154 -4.99 5.10 27.71
N ARG A 155 -6.16 4.58 27.35
CA ARG A 155 -6.93 5.06 26.19
C ARG A 155 -7.42 6.50 26.37
N ASP A 156 -7.93 6.82 27.56
CA ASP A 156 -8.39 8.17 27.89
C ASP A 156 -7.22 9.17 27.76
N VAL A 157 -6.04 8.84 28.31
CA VAL A 157 -4.81 9.65 28.19
C VAL A 157 -4.38 9.78 26.74
N LEU A 158 -4.41 8.69 25.97
CA LEU A 158 -4.01 8.71 24.54
C LEU A 158 -4.98 9.55 23.70
N SER A 159 -6.27 9.52 23.98
CA SER A 159 -7.27 10.37 23.33
C SER A 159 -7.01 11.85 23.58
N LEU A 160 -6.76 12.24 24.82
CA LEU A 160 -6.42 13.62 25.17
C LEU A 160 -5.09 14.06 24.56
N LEU A 161 -4.11 13.18 24.47
CA LEU A 161 -2.83 13.44 23.81
C LEU A 161 -3.03 13.72 22.32
N VAL A 162 -3.87 12.96 21.62
CA VAL A 162 -4.21 13.17 20.20
C VAL A 162 -4.91 14.50 19.98
N LYS A 163 -5.76 14.94 20.91
CA LYS A 163 -6.41 16.26 20.91
C LYS A 163 -5.44 17.42 21.24
N GLY A 164 -4.16 17.13 21.46
CA GLY A 164 -3.12 18.14 21.69
C GLY A 164 -2.96 18.62 23.12
N ASN A 165 -3.70 18.06 24.09
CA ASN A 165 -3.66 18.47 25.49
C ASN A 165 -2.26 18.29 26.10
N THR A 166 -1.81 19.27 26.89
CA THR A 166 -0.61 19.19 27.72
C THR A 166 -0.80 18.22 28.90
N ASN A 167 0.29 17.80 29.53
CA ASN A 167 0.18 16.93 30.72
C ASN A 167 -0.63 17.55 31.85
N LYS A 168 -0.56 18.89 32.01
CA LYS A 168 -1.33 19.63 32.99
C LYS A 168 -2.84 19.59 32.67
N GLU A 169 -3.19 19.89 31.43
CA GLU A 169 -4.61 19.84 30.97
C GLU A 169 -5.18 18.42 31.07
N MET A 170 -4.41 17.39 30.69
CA MET A 170 -4.81 16.01 30.85
C MET A 170 -5.04 15.65 32.35
N ALA A 171 -4.16 16.14 33.24
CA ALA A 171 -4.28 15.92 34.67
C ALA A 171 -5.56 16.56 35.25
N GLU A 172 -5.87 17.77 34.82
CA GLU A 172 -7.09 18.50 35.19
C GLU A 172 -8.35 17.77 34.71
N VAL A 173 -8.41 17.41 33.41
CA VAL A 173 -9.55 16.70 32.80
C VAL A 173 -9.80 15.34 33.43
N MET A 174 -8.74 14.64 33.78
CA MET A 174 -8.83 13.27 34.35
C MET A 174 -8.89 13.23 35.87
N PHE A 175 -8.80 14.38 36.53
CA PHE A 175 -8.75 14.50 38.00
C PHE A 175 -7.64 13.66 38.64
N ILE A 176 -6.41 13.74 38.09
CA ILE A 176 -5.20 13.04 38.56
C ILE A 176 -4.00 13.99 38.57
N SER A 177 -2.87 13.54 39.15
CA SER A 177 -1.65 14.35 39.13
C SER A 177 -0.93 14.32 37.76
N GLU A 178 -0.19 15.38 37.40
CA GLU A 178 0.67 15.37 36.22
C GLU A 178 1.69 14.22 36.24
N LYS A 179 2.18 13.84 37.44
CA LYS A 179 3.07 12.69 37.61
C LYS A 179 2.39 11.39 37.18
N THR A 180 1.10 11.24 37.49
CA THR A 180 0.29 10.07 37.08
C THR A 180 0.10 10.05 35.56
N VAL A 181 -0.15 11.21 34.94
CA VAL A 181 -0.23 11.33 33.46
C VAL A 181 1.09 10.91 32.83
N LYS A 182 2.24 11.40 33.33
CA LYS A 182 3.57 10.99 32.83
C LYS A 182 3.79 9.48 32.92
N ASN A 183 3.35 8.86 34.02
CA ASN A 183 3.46 7.41 34.17
C ASN A 183 2.60 6.65 33.13
N HIS A 184 1.37 7.11 32.89
CA HIS A 184 0.51 6.55 31.84
C HIS A 184 1.15 6.71 30.46
N LEU A 185 1.69 7.90 30.12
CA LEU A 185 2.36 8.14 28.85
C LEU A 185 3.57 7.21 28.65
N THR A 186 4.40 7.03 29.68
CA THR A 186 5.54 6.10 29.63
C THR A 186 5.07 4.66 29.35
N SER A 187 4.00 4.23 30.01
CA SER A 187 3.39 2.91 29.79
C SER A 187 2.82 2.78 28.36
N ILE A 188 2.12 3.83 27.87
CA ILE A 188 1.57 3.89 26.52
C ILE A 188 2.69 3.80 25.49
N PHE A 189 3.75 4.62 25.61
CA PHE A 189 4.86 4.62 24.65
C PHE A 189 5.53 3.25 24.56
N ARG A 190 5.75 2.59 25.69
CA ARG A 190 6.27 1.22 25.73
C ARG A 190 5.33 0.22 25.06
N LYS A 191 4.01 0.29 25.31
CA LYS A 191 3.01 -0.61 24.73
C LYS A 191 2.82 -0.39 23.23
N LEU A 192 2.93 0.86 22.75
CA LEU A 192 2.85 1.21 21.34
C LEU A 192 4.18 1.01 20.60
N GLY A 193 5.30 0.79 21.32
CA GLY A 193 6.63 0.69 20.71
C GLY A 193 7.13 2.00 20.09
N VAL A 194 6.72 3.15 20.65
CA VAL A 194 7.07 4.49 20.12
C VAL A 194 8.00 5.23 21.09
N LYS A 195 8.77 6.19 20.54
CA LYS A 195 9.83 6.89 21.30
C LYS A 195 9.33 8.13 22.06
N ASP A 196 8.30 8.81 21.57
CA ASP A 196 7.84 10.09 22.11
C ASP A 196 6.34 10.31 21.85
N ARG A 197 5.83 11.47 22.35
CA ARG A 197 4.40 11.81 22.25
C ARG A 197 3.93 12.06 20.83
N THR A 198 4.79 12.62 19.95
CA THR A 198 4.44 12.89 18.57
C THR A 198 4.25 11.58 17.81
N HIS A 199 5.17 10.65 17.98
CA HIS A 199 5.04 9.32 17.41
C HIS A 199 3.84 8.57 17.97
N ALA A 200 3.51 8.73 19.28
CA ALA A 200 2.32 8.13 19.87
C ALA A 200 1.03 8.67 19.29
N ALA A 201 0.92 9.98 19.07
CA ALA A 201 -0.25 10.61 18.44
C ALA A 201 -0.44 10.11 17.01
N ILE A 202 0.63 10.17 16.19
CA ILE A 202 0.61 9.68 14.80
C ILE A 202 0.24 8.19 14.74
N PHE A 203 0.81 7.38 15.63
CA PHE A 203 0.52 5.94 15.71
C PHE A 203 -0.95 5.69 16.04
N ALA A 204 -1.50 6.42 17.02
CA ALA A 204 -2.89 6.28 17.46
C ALA A 204 -3.88 6.62 16.35
N LEU A 205 -3.64 7.71 15.62
CA LEU A 205 -4.46 8.14 14.48
C LEU A 205 -4.35 7.14 13.31
N LYS A 206 -3.13 6.78 12.93
CA LYS A 206 -2.86 5.87 11.81
C LYS A 206 -3.47 4.48 12.01
N ASN A 207 -3.52 3.99 13.26
CA ASN A 207 -4.08 2.69 13.62
C ASN A 207 -5.54 2.77 14.13
N ARG A 208 -6.16 3.95 14.11
CA ARG A 208 -7.55 4.20 14.58
C ARG A 208 -7.80 3.65 16.00
N ILE A 209 -6.81 3.82 16.89
CA ILE A 209 -6.91 3.40 18.31
C ILE A 209 -7.82 4.37 19.07
N VAL A 210 -7.81 5.64 18.67
CA VAL A 210 -8.66 6.73 19.14
C VAL A 210 -9.17 7.53 17.93
N SER A 211 -10.37 8.11 18.02
CA SER A 211 -10.95 9.00 17.00
C SER A 211 -10.73 10.47 17.40
N GLU A 212 -10.74 11.35 16.41
CA GLU A 212 -10.64 12.82 16.61
C GLU A 212 -11.96 13.48 17.06
N GLU A 213 -12.99 12.72 17.46
CA GLU A 213 -14.25 13.30 17.92
C GLU A 213 -14.12 14.06 19.24
#